data_03c58fb93f840a2cc8d33f1608f37c8a
#
_entry.id   03c58fb93f840a2cc8d33f1608f37c8a
#
_cell.length_a   1.000
_cell.length_b   1.000
_cell.length_c   1.000
_cell.angle_alpha   90.00
_cell.angle_beta   90.00
_cell.angle_gamma   90.00
#
_symmetry.space_group_name_H-M   'P 1'
#
loop_
_entity.id
_entity.type
_entity.pdbx_description
1 polymer ?
#
loop_
_entity_poly.entity_id
_entity_poly.type
_entity_poly.pdbx_seq_one_letter_code
_entity_poly.pdbx_strand_id
1 'polypeptide(L)'
;MLGGAILLIVAVLFFGVRACVGSGKGTSDKEQNTVQDNSQGNDPSSPEDDGETNDGKKEEDTNPLEEGSAEITALMKSYYQALGERDITTLKTLVSNLTPSDESRITNAKDYIEGYQVDNVYEKKGLDEDSYVVYTRGSLICKGIDTPAPSLWSSYIVKESDGSYRILGDLEQNKEVSDYMDSLKSDEDIKKLTSEVQTAYEQAQKNDSALAAFLNGLGEEVDSTTATQESEGTTMTVTEGCNVRSEADGYDDNIIGGLDEGDVVQVLGQEGDWIQIEYDGQTGYVYSGLLQ
;
A
#
# COMPACT_ATOMS: atom_id res chain seq x y z
N MET A 1 -3.71 9.14 -11.91
CA MET A 1 -3.65 9.01 -10.43
C MET A 1 -4.89 8.28 -9.93
N LEU A 2 -4.83 6.95 -9.87
CA LEU A 2 -5.90 6.09 -9.36
C LEU A 2 -5.49 5.50 -8.00
N GLY A 3 -5.01 6.33 -7.09
CA GLY A 3 -4.26 5.87 -5.92
C GLY A 3 -4.90 5.96 -4.55
N GLY A 4 -5.77 6.88 -4.24
CA GLY A 4 -5.89 7.24 -2.82
C GLY A 4 -6.74 6.35 -1.91
N ALA A 5 -7.98 6.09 -2.20
CA ALA A 5 -8.89 5.52 -1.20
C ALA A 5 -9.11 4.00 -1.32
N ILE A 6 -8.97 3.40 -2.49
CA ILE A 6 -9.00 1.93 -2.63
C ILE A 6 -7.71 1.31 -2.12
N LEU A 7 -6.57 2.00 -2.22
CA LEU A 7 -5.32 1.57 -1.61
C LEU A 7 -5.43 1.43 -0.08
N LEU A 8 -6.25 2.23 0.60
CA LEU A 8 -6.55 2.04 2.03
C LEU A 8 -7.40 0.80 2.31
N ILE A 9 -8.23 0.36 1.35
CA ILE A 9 -9.04 -0.86 1.47
C ILE A 9 -8.23 -2.12 1.10
N VAL A 10 -7.28 -2.01 0.17
CA VAL A 10 -6.50 -3.12 -0.41
C VAL A 10 -5.02 -3.06 -0.03
N ALA A 11 -4.47 -1.90 0.39
CA ALA A 11 -3.04 -1.72 0.63
C ALA A 11 -2.46 -2.65 1.72
N VAL A 12 -3.28 -3.20 2.60
CA VAL A 12 -2.83 -4.23 3.55
C VAL A 12 -2.77 -5.62 2.91
N LEU A 13 -3.49 -5.84 1.81
CA LEU A 13 -3.45 -7.10 1.07
C LEU A 13 -2.21 -7.23 0.17
N PHE A 14 -1.53 -6.11 -0.18
CA PHE A 14 -0.41 -6.10 -1.13
C PHE A 14 0.98 -5.89 -0.53
N PHE A 15 1.15 -5.86 0.79
CA PHE A 15 2.48 -6.09 1.38
C PHE A 15 2.84 -7.59 1.46
N GLY A 16 2.34 -8.38 0.52
CA GLY A 16 2.80 -9.75 0.25
C GLY A 16 4.16 -9.69 -0.40
N VAL A 17 5.17 -9.89 0.43
CA VAL A 17 6.48 -10.48 0.14
C VAL A 17 6.65 -10.86 -1.34
N ARG A 18 7.25 -9.98 -2.10
CA ARG A 18 8.05 -10.42 -3.23
C ARG A 18 9.31 -11.03 -2.63
N ALA A 19 9.17 -12.24 -2.10
CA ALA A 19 10.30 -13.06 -1.76
C ALA A 19 11.06 -13.27 -3.06
N CYS A 20 12.23 -12.66 -3.14
CA CYS A 20 13.24 -13.00 -4.13
C CYS A 20 13.54 -14.49 -3.99
N VAL A 21 12.88 -15.32 -4.78
CA VAL A 21 13.37 -16.66 -5.08
C VAL A 21 14.59 -16.47 -5.98
N GLY A 22 15.72 -16.24 -5.34
CA GLY A 22 17.03 -16.34 -5.96
C GLY A 22 17.25 -17.78 -6.34
N SER A 23 17.10 -18.10 -7.63
CA SER A 23 17.54 -19.35 -8.23
C SER A 23 19.08 -19.41 -8.14
N GLY A 24 19.60 -19.95 -7.06
CA GLY A 24 20.99 -20.29 -6.91
C GLY A 24 21.29 -21.55 -7.73
N LYS A 25 21.88 -21.37 -8.90
CA LYS A 25 22.51 -22.47 -9.64
C LYS A 25 23.97 -22.52 -9.25
N GLY A 26 24.34 -23.60 -8.55
CA GLY A 26 25.71 -23.84 -8.12
C GLY A 26 26.62 -24.16 -9.30
N THR A 27 27.84 -23.79 -9.15
CA THR A 27 28.99 -24.50 -9.72
C THR A 27 30.12 -24.47 -8.71
N SER A 28 30.57 -25.67 -8.40
CA SER A 28 31.82 -25.98 -7.68
C SER A 28 33.01 -25.44 -8.45
N ASP A 29 34.03 -24.96 -7.72
CA ASP A 29 35.36 -25.50 -7.94
C ASP A 29 36.27 -25.20 -6.73
N LYS A 30 37.10 -26.21 -6.46
CA LYS A 30 38.10 -26.36 -5.41
C LYS A 30 39.35 -25.55 -5.76
N GLU A 31 40.10 -25.19 -4.74
CA GLU A 31 41.52 -25.48 -4.48
C GLU A 31 42.02 -24.61 -3.34
N GLN A 32 42.33 -25.08 -2.19
CA GLN A 32 43.54 -25.73 -1.67
C GLN A 32 44.79 -24.79 -1.78
N ASN A 33 45.32 -24.29 -0.70
CA ASN A 33 46.56 -24.69 -0.06
C ASN A 33 47.16 -23.65 0.89
N THR A 34 47.49 -24.10 2.05
CA THR A 34 48.74 -24.23 2.86
C THR A 34 49.27 -22.99 3.56
N VAL A 35 49.18 -23.05 4.90
CA VAL A 35 50.25 -23.38 5.93
C VAL A 35 51.44 -22.41 6.03
N GLN A 36 51.62 -21.88 7.20
CA GLN A 36 52.75 -21.88 8.13
C GLN A 36 52.78 -20.55 8.90
N ASP A 37 52.60 -20.62 10.22
CA ASP A 37 53.49 -20.93 11.34
C ASP A 37 54.55 -19.84 11.60
N ASN A 38 54.56 -19.21 12.72
CA ASN A 38 55.54 -19.27 13.75
C ASN A 38 55.41 -18.15 14.81
N SER A 39 55.15 -18.56 16.05
CA SER A 39 55.94 -18.45 17.28
C SER A 39 56.16 -17.07 17.95
N GLN A 40 55.66 -17.04 19.12
CA GLN A 40 56.36 -16.83 20.39
C GLN A 40 56.60 -15.41 20.89
N GLY A 41 56.11 -15.18 22.13
CA GLY A 41 56.84 -14.36 23.07
C GLY A 41 55.96 -13.63 24.12
N ASN A 42 55.74 -14.30 25.25
CA ASN A 42 55.70 -13.81 26.64
C ASN A 42 54.91 -12.54 27.06
N ASP A 43 53.93 -12.74 27.84
CA ASP A 43 53.43 -12.38 29.19
C ASP A 43 54.36 -11.44 30.03
N PRO A 44 53.90 -10.76 31.14
CA PRO A 44 52.57 -10.49 31.69
C PRO A 44 52.33 -9.02 32.13
N SER A 45 51.13 -8.57 32.26
CA SER A 45 50.62 -7.86 33.43
C SER A 45 49.16 -7.41 33.24
N SER A 46 48.34 -7.94 34.10
CA SER A 46 46.97 -7.48 34.37
C SER A 46 47.00 -6.03 34.91
N PRO A 47 45.96 -5.26 34.66
CA PRO A 47 44.97 -5.04 35.70
C PRO A 47 43.52 -5.18 35.25
N GLU A 48 42.72 -5.47 36.19
CA GLU A 48 41.30 -5.61 36.29
C GLU A 48 40.56 -4.57 35.46
N ASP A 49 39.72 -4.99 34.50
CA ASP A 49 38.73 -4.15 33.82
C ASP A 49 37.36 -4.51 34.35
N ASP A 50 36.77 -3.55 35.04
CA ASP A 50 35.43 -3.57 35.54
C ASP A 50 34.44 -3.84 34.40
N GLY A 51 33.74 -4.95 34.50
CA GLY A 51 32.64 -5.29 33.62
C GLY A 51 31.55 -4.22 33.69
N GLU A 52 31.56 -3.27 32.75
CA GLU A 52 30.39 -2.52 32.41
C GLU A 52 29.40 -3.48 31.78
N THR A 53 28.48 -3.96 32.57
CA THR A 53 27.21 -4.48 32.09
C THR A 53 26.52 -3.36 31.32
N ASN A 54 26.60 -3.43 30.03
CA ASN A 54 25.78 -2.63 29.12
C ASN A 54 24.33 -3.07 29.36
N ASP A 55 23.73 -2.49 30.39
CA ASP A 55 22.31 -2.58 30.66
C ASP A 55 21.64 -1.78 29.53
N GLY A 56 21.24 -2.53 28.48
CA GLY A 56 20.52 -1.99 27.34
C GLY A 56 19.27 -1.31 27.83
N LYS A 57 19.38 -0.01 28.09
CA LYS A 57 18.27 0.87 28.37
C LYS A 57 17.36 0.76 27.14
N LYS A 58 16.29 -0.02 27.25
CA LYS A 58 15.20 -0.02 26.30
C LYS A 58 14.77 1.43 26.19
N GLU A 59 14.97 2.07 25.05
CA GLU A 59 14.38 3.38 24.80
C GLU A 59 12.88 3.24 25.04
N GLU A 60 12.37 4.03 25.95
CA GLU A 60 10.95 4.06 26.27
C GLU A 60 10.23 4.58 25.01
N ASP A 61 9.34 3.76 24.45
CA ASP A 61 8.54 4.16 23.30
C ASP A 61 7.71 5.39 23.70
N THR A 62 8.02 6.50 23.09
CA THR A 62 7.37 7.79 23.41
C THR A 62 5.98 7.93 22.76
N ASN A 63 5.62 7.02 21.85
CA ASN A 63 4.32 6.98 21.17
C ASN A 63 3.81 5.54 21.03
N PRO A 64 3.48 4.86 22.15
CA PRO A 64 3.05 3.45 22.11
C PRO A 64 1.70 3.31 21.39
N LEU A 65 1.49 2.11 20.83
CA LEU A 65 0.18 1.72 20.30
C LEU A 65 -0.79 1.47 21.46
N GLU A 66 -1.85 2.25 21.53
CA GLU A 66 -2.89 2.14 22.55
C GLU A 66 -4.21 1.61 21.97
N GLU A 67 -5.10 1.10 22.82
CA GLU A 67 -6.48 0.83 22.38
C GLU A 67 -7.18 2.14 22.01
N GLY A 68 -7.93 2.14 20.92
CA GLY A 68 -8.62 3.33 20.46
C GLY A 68 -9.63 3.85 21.48
N SER A 69 -9.63 5.15 21.69
CA SER A 69 -10.62 5.82 22.51
C SER A 69 -12.05 5.48 22.06
N ALA A 70 -13.03 5.68 22.96
CA ALA A 70 -14.41 5.34 22.65
C ALA A 70 -14.93 6.12 21.43
N GLU A 71 -14.55 7.40 21.29
CA GLU A 71 -14.95 8.26 20.19
C GLU A 71 -14.32 7.82 18.87
N ILE A 72 -13.02 7.55 18.85
CA ILE A 72 -12.31 7.07 17.65
C ILE A 72 -12.82 5.67 17.25
N THR A 73 -13.03 4.78 18.22
CA THR A 73 -13.61 3.46 17.95
C THR A 73 -15.01 3.56 17.35
N ALA A 74 -15.85 4.47 17.83
CA ALA A 74 -17.19 4.70 17.28
C ALA A 74 -17.14 5.27 15.87
N LEU A 75 -16.22 6.23 15.61
CA LEU A 75 -15.98 6.78 14.28
C LEU A 75 -15.61 5.67 13.28
N MET A 76 -14.62 4.83 13.62
CA MET A 76 -14.16 3.77 12.72
C MET A 76 -15.24 2.72 12.44
N LYS A 77 -16.01 2.33 13.45
CA LYS A 77 -17.15 1.42 13.24
C LYS A 77 -18.21 2.02 12.32
N SER A 78 -18.56 3.29 12.53
CA SER A 78 -19.51 4.00 11.65
C SER A 78 -18.99 4.14 10.23
N TYR A 79 -17.70 4.40 10.08
CA TYR A 79 -17.03 4.51 8.77
C TYR A 79 -17.09 3.18 8.00
N TYR A 80 -16.68 2.06 8.61
CA TYR A 80 -16.69 0.76 7.93
C TYR A 80 -18.10 0.24 7.69
N GLN A 81 -19.06 0.55 8.57
CA GLN A 81 -20.47 0.29 8.33
C GLN A 81 -20.96 1.05 7.09
N ALA A 82 -20.74 2.37 7.04
CA ALA A 82 -21.15 3.21 5.92
C ALA A 82 -20.48 2.78 4.59
N LEU A 83 -19.19 2.35 4.64
CA LEU A 83 -18.52 1.75 3.48
C LEU A 83 -19.22 0.47 3.02
N GLY A 84 -19.57 -0.43 3.93
CA GLY A 84 -20.31 -1.67 3.62
C GLY A 84 -21.68 -1.39 3.02
N GLU A 85 -22.39 -0.40 3.53
CA GLU A 85 -23.72 0.01 3.08
C GLU A 85 -23.68 0.93 1.84
N ARG A 86 -22.50 1.43 1.44
CA ARG A 86 -22.32 2.45 0.38
C ARG A 86 -23.05 3.75 0.70
N ASP A 87 -23.18 4.07 1.98
CA ASP A 87 -23.82 5.31 2.41
C ASP A 87 -22.87 6.51 2.26
N ILE A 88 -22.82 7.03 1.04
CA ILE A 88 -22.00 8.20 0.68
C ILE A 88 -22.37 9.43 1.53
N THR A 89 -23.64 9.56 1.90
CA THR A 89 -24.09 10.69 2.73
C THR A 89 -23.44 10.66 4.09
N THR A 90 -23.46 9.53 4.76
CA THR A 90 -22.79 9.34 6.04
C THR A 90 -21.28 9.46 5.89
N LEU A 91 -20.67 8.86 4.86
CA LEU A 91 -19.21 8.95 4.62
C LEU A 91 -18.74 10.39 4.48
N LYS A 92 -19.48 11.28 3.82
CA LYS A 92 -19.17 12.72 3.72
C LYS A 92 -19.16 13.44 5.07
N THR A 93 -19.83 12.91 6.07
CA THR A 93 -19.79 13.48 7.44
C THR A 93 -18.61 12.96 8.24
N LEU A 94 -18.12 11.77 7.94
CA LEU A 94 -17.04 11.09 8.68
C LEU A 94 -15.66 11.35 8.08
N VAL A 95 -15.58 11.62 6.77
CA VAL A 95 -14.34 11.82 6.03
C VAL A 95 -14.25 13.25 5.55
N SER A 96 -13.11 13.89 5.76
CA SER A 96 -12.83 15.17 5.12
C SER A 96 -12.47 14.92 3.65
N ASN A 97 -13.00 15.74 2.75
CA ASN A 97 -12.56 15.75 1.35
C ASN A 97 -12.80 14.44 0.57
N LEU A 98 -13.97 13.81 0.76
CA LEU A 98 -14.37 12.66 -0.05
C LEU A 98 -14.62 13.11 -1.50
N THR A 99 -13.79 12.66 -2.45
CA THR A 99 -13.87 13.09 -3.85
C THR A 99 -14.93 12.32 -4.65
N PRO A 100 -15.42 12.85 -5.80
CA PRO A 100 -16.31 12.09 -6.69
C PRO A 100 -15.69 10.77 -7.19
N SER A 101 -14.37 10.71 -7.33
CA SER A 101 -13.64 9.47 -7.65
C SER A 101 -13.78 8.45 -6.53
N ASP A 102 -13.64 8.87 -5.26
CA ASP A 102 -13.81 7.98 -4.11
C ASP A 102 -15.26 7.46 -4.02
N GLU A 103 -16.24 8.34 -4.24
CA GLU A 103 -17.66 7.94 -4.28
C GLU A 103 -17.92 6.86 -5.34
N SER A 104 -17.34 7.03 -6.52
CA SER A 104 -17.46 6.05 -7.61
C SER A 104 -16.81 4.71 -7.24
N ARG A 105 -15.61 4.74 -6.67
CA ARG A 105 -14.90 3.52 -6.23
C ARG A 105 -15.66 2.79 -5.12
N ILE A 106 -16.16 3.52 -4.12
CA ILE A 106 -16.95 2.93 -3.03
C ILE A 106 -18.21 2.27 -3.60
N THR A 107 -18.88 2.94 -4.54
CA THR A 107 -20.09 2.41 -5.17
C THR A 107 -19.81 1.16 -5.99
N ASN A 108 -18.72 1.15 -6.77
CA ASN A 108 -18.33 0.01 -7.62
C ASN A 108 -17.82 -1.19 -6.82
N ALA A 109 -17.26 -0.96 -5.63
CA ALA A 109 -16.79 -2.04 -4.75
C ALA A 109 -17.88 -3.06 -4.37
N LYS A 110 -19.17 -2.75 -4.55
CA LYS A 110 -20.31 -3.69 -4.34
C LYS A 110 -20.22 -4.97 -5.17
N ASP A 111 -19.46 -4.94 -6.27
CA ASP A 111 -19.33 -6.08 -7.16
C ASP A 111 -18.40 -7.16 -6.58
N TYR A 112 -17.50 -6.76 -5.67
CA TYR A 112 -16.48 -7.61 -5.06
C TYR A 112 -16.58 -7.70 -3.53
N ILE A 113 -17.03 -6.64 -2.87
CA ILE A 113 -17.05 -6.50 -1.42
C ILE A 113 -18.50 -6.45 -0.93
N GLU A 114 -18.86 -7.35 -0.02
CA GLU A 114 -20.15 -7.37 0.65
C GLU A 114 -20.16 -6.45 1.87
N GLY A 115 -19.06 -6.41 2.62
CA GLY A 115 -18.96 -5.58 3.82
C GLY A 115 -17.61 -5.63 4.51
N TYR A 116 -17.58 -5.05 5.70
CA TYR A 116 -16.41 -4.95 6.56
C TYR A 116 -16.80 -5.32 8.00
N GLN A 117 -15.95 -6.09 8.65
CA GLN A 117 -16.05 -6.37 10.07
C GLN A 117 -14.92 -5.65 10.80
N VAL A 118 -15.24 -4.94 11.88
CA VAL A 118 -14.28 -4.28 12.75
C VAL A 118 -14.16 -5.05 14.06
N ASP A 119 -12.98 -5.58 14.35
CA ASP A 119 -12.69 -6.34 15.57
C ASP A 119 -12.09 -5.44 16.65
N ASN A 120 -10.97 -4.76 16.33
CA ASN A 120 -10.24 -3.90 17.24
C ASN A 120 -9.83 -2.61 16.54
N VAL A 121 -9.77 -1.54 17.33
CA VAL A 121 -9.24 -0.24 16.90
C VAL A 121 -8.12 0.13 17.84
N TYR A 122 -6.99 0.53 17.28
CA TYR A 122 -5.81 0.99 18.01
C TYR A 122 -5.43 2.38 17.52
N GLU A 123 -4.77 3.17 18.37
CA GLU A 123 -4.34 4.52 18.03
C GLU A 123 -2.91 4.81 18.48
N LYS A 124 -2.21 5.62 17.71
CA LYS A 124 -0.96 6.31 18.05
C LYS A 124 -1.18 7.81 17.89
N LYS A 125 -0.40 8.63 18.58
CA LYS A 125 -0.43 10.07 18.34
C LYS A 125 -0.01 10.37 16.90
N GLY A 126 -0.69 11.37 16.30
CA GLY A 126 -0.35 11.92 15.01
C GLY A 126 0.73 13.00 15.07
N LEU A 127 0.84 13.78 14.01
CA LEU A 127 1.79 14.90 13.94
C LEU A 127 1.40 16.05 14.88
N ASP A 128 0.11 16.30 15.03
CA ASP A 128 -0.42 17.37 15.85
C ASP A 128 -1.03 16.82 17.14
N GLU A 129 -1.17 17.69 18.16
CA GLU A 129 -1.69 17.33 19.47
C GLU A 129 -3.09 16.71 19.42
N ASP A 130 -3.92 17.15 18.48
CA ASP A 130 -5.30 16.71 18.27
C ASP A 130 -5.45 15.78 17.05
N SER A 131 -4.40 15.03 16.70
CA SER A 131 -4.42 14.09 15.59
C SER A 131 -3.94 12.70 16.01
N TYR A 132 -4.36 11.67 15.24
CA TYR A 132 -4.07 10.27 15.54
C TYR A 132 -3.84 9.47 14.26
N VAL A 133 -2.91 8.53 14.31
CA VAL A 133 -2.83 7.43 13.34
C VAL A 133 -3.57 6.24 13.94
N VAL A 134 -4.62 5.81 13.27
CA VAL A 134 -5.52 4.76 13.76
C VAL A 134 -5.35 3.50 12.93
N TYR A 135 -5.15 2.38 13.60
CA TYR A 135 -5.07 1.06 13.01
C TYR A 135 -6.33 0.28 13.35
N THR A 136 -7.10 -0.09 12.33
CA THR A 136 -8.33 -0.88 12.48
C THR A 136 -8.06 -2.30 12.06
N ARG A 137 -8.09 -3.24 13.01
CA ARG A 137 -8.05 -4.67 12.75
C ARG A 137 -9.46 -5.18 12.51
N GLY A 138 -9.63 -5.97 11.47
CA GLY A 138 -10.93 -6.50 11.10
C GLY A 138 -10.85 -7.52 10.00
N SER A 139 -11.94 -7.66 9.25
CA SER A 139 -12.00 -8.56 8.10
C SER A 139 -12.82 -7.94 6.96
N LEU A 140 -12.34 -8.17 5.74
CA LEU A 140 -13.10 -7.88 4.53
C LEU A 140 -14.04 -9.05 4.25
N ILE A 141 -15.30 -8.76 4.00
CA ILE A 141 -16.31 -9.74 3.58
C ILE A 141 -16.40 -9.69 2.07
N CYS A 142 -15.85 -10.70 1.42
CA CYS A 142 -15.83 -10.81 -0.03
C CYS A 142 -17.13 -11.42 -0.54
N LYS A 143 -17.65 -10.88 -1.65
CA LYS A 143 -18.91 -11.32 -2.21
C LYS A 143 -18.87 -12.77 -2.68
N GLY A 144 -19.79 -13.59 -2.13
CA GLY A 144 -19.86 -14.99 -2.48
C GLY A 144 -18.79 -15.89 -1.86
N ILE A 145 -18.01 -15.36 -0.91
CA ILE A 145 -16.99 -16.10 -0.16
C ILE A 145 -17.38 -16.11 1.31
N ASP A 146 -17.53 -17.30 1.90
CA ASP A 146 -17.97 -17.46 3.29
C ASP A 146 -16.86 -17.10 4.31
N THR A 147 -15.60 -17.27 3.93
CA THR A 147 -14.46 -17.01 4.79
C THR A 147 -14.09 -15.53 4.75
N PRO A 148 -14.19 -14.78 5.87
CA PRO A 148 -13.72 -13.41 5.93
C PRO A 148 -12.21 -13.30 5.70
N ALA A 149 -11.76 -12.26 5.00
CA ALA A 149 -10.34 -11.97 4.78
C ALA A 149 -9.81 -11.06 5.91
N PRO A 150 -8.97 -11.58 6.85
CA PRO A 150 -8.38 -10.76 7.90
C PRO A 150 -7.60 -9.58 7.32
N SER A 151 -7.80 -8.41 7.90
CA SER A 151 -7.28 -7.14 7.35
C SER A 151 -6.85 -6.20 8.46
N LEU A 152 -5.88 -5.33 8.13
CA LEU A 152 -5.47 -4.21 8.96
C LEU A 152 -5.48 -2.95 8.11
N TRP A 153 -6.25 -1.97 8.53
CA TRP A 153 -6.36 -0.69 7.82
C TRP A 153 -5.79 0.43 8.67
N SER A 154 -5.13 1.39 8.06
CA SER A 154 -4.64 2.59 8.71
C SER A 154 -5.38 3.83 8.22
N SER A 155 -5.63 4.77 9.11
CA SER A 155 -6.30 6.04 8.83
C SER A 155 -5.64 7.15 9.64
N TYR A 156 -5.62 8.36 9.10
CA TYR A 156 -5.25 9.55 9.86
C TYR A 156 -6.51 10.27 10.30
N ILE A 157 -6.61 10.56 11.58
CA ILE A 157 -7.78 11.18 12.18
C ILE A 157 -7.39 12.51 12.78
N VAL A 158 -8.23 13.52 12.55
CA VAL A 158 -8.06 14.88 13.08
C VAL A 158 -9.27 15.23 13.92
N LYS A 159 -9.04 15.90 15.04
CA LYS A 159 -10.09 16.49 15.85
C LYS A 159 -10.43 17.88 15.33
N GLU A 160 -11.68 18.06 14.98
CA GLU A 160 -12.19 19.33 14.49
C GLU A 160 -12.41 20.34 15.63
N SER A 161 -12.55 21.61 15.28
CA SER A 161 -12.74 22.71 16.24
C SER A 161 -14.01 22.59 17.10
N ASP A 162 -15.00 21.83 16.64
CA ASP A 162 -16.22 21.51 17.38
C ASP A 162 -16.08 20.33 18.34
N GLY A 163 -14.89 19.71 18.37
CA GLY A 163 -14.55 18.55 19.18
C GLY A 163 -14.86 17.21 18.56
N SER A 164 -15.48 17.16 17.38
CA SER A 164 -15.69 15.92 16.62
C SER A 164 -14.40 15.41 15.99
N TYR A 165 -14.36 14.12 15.68
CA TYR A 165 -13.25 13.50 14.93
C TYR A 165 -13.65 13.22 13.49
N ARG A 166 -12.72 13.44 12.56
CA ARG A 166 -12.89 13.12 11.14
C ARG A 166 -11.68 12.40 10.59
N ILE A 167 -11.92 11.48 9.65
CA ILE A 167 -10.87 10.81 8.89
C ILE A 167 -10.36 11.76 7.82
N LEU A 168 -9.06 11.92 7.69
CA LEU A 168 -8.43 12.68 6.62
C LEU A 168 -8.53 11.88 5.30
N GLY A 169 -9.33 12.38 4.34
CA GLY A 169 -9.63 11.68 3.08
C GLY A 169 -8.56 11.83 2.01
N ASP A 170 -7.71 12.84 2.11
CA ASP A 170 -6.77 13.23 1.05
C ASP A 170 -5.32 13.09 1.51
N LEU A 171 -4.95 11.86 1.86
CA LEU A 171 -3.60 11.55 2.35
C LEU A 171 -2.51 11.77 1.28
N GLU A 172 -2.83 11.56 -0.01
CA GLU A 172 -1.86 11.71 -1.09
C GLU A 172 -1.44 13.15 -1.31
N GLN A 173 -2.34 14.10 -1.07
CA GLN A 173 -2.03 15.53 -1.15
C GLN A 173 -1.36 16.05 0.13
N ASN A 174 -1.31 15.24 1.20
CA ASN A 174 -0.65 15.59 2.45
C ASN A 174 0.58 14.73 2.67
N LYS A 175 1.65 15.09 1.95
CA LYS A 175 2.91 14.34 2.00
C LYS A 175 3.49 14.22 3.42
N GLU A 176 3.35 15.24 4.26
CA GLU A 176 3.88 15.22 5.63
C GLU A 176 3.19 14.15 6.47
N VAL A 177 1.86 14.05 6.38
CA VAL A 177 1.07 13.02 7.05
C VAL A 177 1.40 11.63 6.49
N SER A 178 1.49 11.50 5.16
CA SER A 178 1.83 10.25 4.51
C SER A 178 3.22 9.74 4.92
N ASP A 179 4.24 10.59 4.88
CA ASP A 179 5.61 10.27 5.30
C ASP A 179 5.65 9.87 6.80
N TYR A 180 4.88 10.54 7.64
CA TYR A 180 4.78 10.21 9.06
C TYR A 180 4.14 8.83 9.27
N MET A 181 3.00 8.55 8.63
CA MET A 181 2.36 7.24 8.71
C MET A 181 3.28 6.12 8.20
N ASP A 182 4.06 6.40 7.17
CA ASP A 182 5.06 5.46 6.65
C ASP A 182 6.20 5.21 7.64
N SER A 183 6.64 6.22 8.37
CA SER A 183 7.68 6.08 9.39
C SER A 183 7.25 5.14 10.52
N LEU A 184 5.97 5.18 10.92
CA LEU A 184 5.42 4.33 11.98
C LEU A 184 5.42 2.82 11.61
N LYS A 185 5.50 2.47 10.32
CA LYS A 185 5.61 1.06 9.89
C LYS A 185 6.88 0.37 10.43
N SER A 186 7.87 1.16 10.85
CA SER A 186 9.11 0.66 11.45
C SER A 186 8.99 0.37 12.95
N ASP A 187 7.94 0.83 13.62
CA ASP A 187 7.72 0.63 15.06
C ASP A 187 7.46 -0.84 15.38
N GLU A 188 7.99 -1.31 16.48
CA GLU A 188 7.93 -2.74 16.86
C GLU A 188 6.50 -3.22 17.15
N ASP A 189 5.67 -2.37 17.74
CA ASP A 189 4.26 -2.66 18.01
C ASP A 189 3.44 -2.74 16.71
N ILE A 190 3.71 -1.88 15.73
CA ILE A 190 3.06 -1.91 14.41
C ILE A 190 3.53 -3.12 13.60
N LYS A 191 4.84 -3.43 13.60
CA LYS A 191 5.35 -4.65 12.97
C LYS A 191 4.71 -5.90 13.55
N LYS A 192 4.57 -5.96 14.87
CA LYS A 192 3.92 -7.09 15.54
C LYS A 192 2.47 -7.22 15.13
N LEU A 193 1.69 -6.12 15.18
CA LEU A 193 0.28 -6.12 14.79
C LEU A 193 0.11 -6.53 13.33
N THR A 194 0.94 -5.98 12.44
CA THR A 194 0.94 -6.32 11.00
C THR A 194 1.25 -7.81 10.78
N SER A 195 2.26 -8.35 11.47
CA SER A 195 2.64 -9.76 11.36
C SER A 195 1.55 -10.71 11.85
N GLU A 196 0.84 -10.35 12.92
CA GLU A 196 -0.29 -11.13 13.43
C GLU A 196 -1.42 -11.21 12.41
N VAL A 197 -1.79 -10.06 11.81
CA VAL A 197 -2.85 -10.01 10.79
C VAL A 197 -2.42 -10.71 9.51
N GLN A 198 -1.18 -10.53 9.08
CA GLN A 198 -0.62 -11.22 7.91
C GLN A 198 -0.67 -12.75 8.09
N THR A 199 -0.30 -13.25 9.28
CA THR A 199 -0.39 -14.69 9.59
C THR A 199 -1.83 -15.19 9.50
N ALA A 200 -2.78 -14.44 10.05
CA ALA A 200 -4.20 -14.78 9.99
C ALA A 200 -4.73 -14.78 8.54
N TYR A 201 -4.33 -13.79 7.75
CA TYR A 201 -4.67 -13.67 6.33
C TYR A 201 -4.16 -14.86 5.51
N GLU A 202 -2.88 -15.22 5.66
CA GLU A 202 -2.30 -16.38 5.00
C GLU A 202 -2.97 -17.69 5.41
N GLN A 203 -3.34 -17.81 6.69
CA GLN A 203 -4.05 -18.98 7.18
C GLN A 203 -5.47 -19.09 6.63
N ALA A 204 -6.19 -17.96 6.50
CA ALA A 204 -7.52 -17.93 5.89
C ALA A 204 -7.46 -18.42 4.43
N GLN A 205 -6.50 -17.95 3.64
CA GLN A 205 -6.28 -18.41 2.26
C GLN A 205 -5.89 -19.88 2.15
N LYS A 206 -5.07 -20.38 3.08
CA LYS A 206 -4.71 -21.82 3.11
C LYS A 206 -5.91 -22.71 3.42
N ASN A 207 -6.84 -22.21 4.24
CA ASN A 207 -8.03 -22.95 4.64
C ASN A 207 -9.18 -22.87 3.63
N ASP A 208 -9.19 -21.82 2.79
CA ASP A 208 -10.23 -21.58 1.79
C ASP A 208 -9.63 -21.20 0.44
N SER A 209 -9.64 -22.17 -0.48
CA SER A 209 -9.12 -21.97 -1.82
C SER A 209 -9.97 -21.01 -2.67
N ALA A 210 -11.26 -20.85 -2.35
CA ALA A 210 -12.11 -19.89 -3.04
C ALA A 210 -11.75 -18.47 -2.63
N LEU A 211 -11.46 -18.24 -1.33
CA LEU A 211 -10.91 -16.97 -0.86
C LEU A 211 -9.57 -16.68 -1.53
N ALA A 212 -8.66 -17.66 -1.56
CA ALA A 212 -7.35 -17.47 -2.19
C ALA A 212 -7.47 -17.10 -3.68
N ALA A 213 -8.32 -17.81 -4.43
CA ALA A 213 -8.55 -17.52 -5.84
C ALA A 213 -9.18 -16.14 -6.06
N PHE A 214 -10.16 -15.77 -5.24
CA PHE A 214 -10.82 -14.46 -5.30
C PHE A 214 -9.82 -13.32 -5.04
N LEU A 215 -9.00 -13.42 -3.99
CA LEU A 215 -8.01 -12.40 -3.64
C LEU A 215 -6.89 -12.29 -4.68
N ASN A 216 -6.46 -13.42 -5.27
CA ASN A 216 -5.51 -13.41 -6.38
C ASN A 216 -6.11 -12.77 -7.63
N GLY A 217 -7.39 -13.04 -7.93
CA GLY A 217 -8.11 -12.40 -9.04
C GLY A 217 -8.25 -10.89 -8.86
N LEU A 218 -8.55 -10.41 -7.64
CA LEU A 218 -8.51 -8.97 -7.35
C LEU A 218 -7.10 -8.38 -7.56
N GLY A 219 -6.06 -9.16 -7.23
CA GLY A 219 -4.67 -8.76 -7.46
C GLY A 219 -4.34 -8.69 -8.95
N GLU A 220 -4.80 -9.64 -9.73
CA GLU A 220 -4.61 -9.66 -11.18
C GLU A 220 -5.42 -8.55 -11.87
N GLU A 221 -6.62 -8.22 -11.38
CA GLU A 221 -7.39 -7.08 -11.90
C GLU A 221 -6.78 -5.73 -11.50
N VAL A 222 -6.15 -5.62 -10.35
CA VAL A 222 -5.41 -4.42 -9.92
C VAL A 222 -4.04 -4.35 -10.61
N ASP A 223 -3.39 -5.50 -10.84
CA ASP A 223 -2.15 -5.58 -11.62
C ASP A 223 -2.45 -5.51 -13.13
N SER A 224 -3.63 -5.93 -13.60
CA SER A 224 -4.06 -5.75 -14.98
C SER A 224 -4.69 -4.38 -15.26
N THR A 225 -4.95 -3.55 -14.25
CA THR A 225 -5.00 -2.09 -14.44
C THR A 225 -3.59 -1.47 -14.46
N THR A 226 -2.54 -2.26 -14.17
CA THR A 226 -1.13 -1.91 -14.37
C THR A 226 -0.40 -2.89 -15.31
N ALA A 227 -1.04 -3.99 -15.74
CA ALA A 227 -0.48 -4.92 -16.70
C ALA A 227 -1.59 -5.67 -17.45
N THR A 228 -1.76 -5.29 -18.68
CA THR A 228 -2.22 -6.16 -19.76
C THR A 228 -3.62 -6.76 -19.60
N GLN A 229 -4.67 -6.01 -19.91
CA GLN A 229 -5.64 -6.62 -20.81
C GLN A 229 -4.87 -6.92 -22.10
N GLU A 230 -4.66 -8.19 -22.42
CA GLU A 230 -4.70 -8.63 -23.80
C GLU A 230 -6.13 -8.36 -24.31
N SER A 231 -6.46 -7.07 -24.48
CA SER A 231 -7.50 -6.69 -25.40
C SER A 231 -6.92 -6.98 -26.77
N GLU A 232 -7.57 -7.82 -27.53
CA GLU A 232 -7.38 -7.88 -28.98
C GLU A 232 -7.30 -6.43 -29.47
N GLY A 233 -6.07 -5.94 -29.63
CA GLY A 233 -5.59 -4.82 -30.40
C GLY A 233 -6.53 -3.66 -30.65
N THR A 234 -6.96 -2.92 -29.62
CA THR A 234 -7.49 -1.58 -29.87
C THR A 234 -6.29 -0.70 -30.23
N THR A 235 -6.20 -0.34 -31.49
CA THR A 235 -5.21 0.63 -31.96
C THR A 235 -5.87 1.99 -32.14
N MET A 236 -5.12 3.04 -31.86
CA MET A 236 -5.52 4.42 -32.18
C MET A 236 -4.48 5.05 -33.10
N THR A 237 -4.95 6.02 -33.90
CA THR A 237 -4.09 6.76 -34.84
C THR A 237 -3.81 8.15 -34.31
N VAL A 238 -2.57 8.57 -34.38
CA VAL A 238 -2.14 9.93 -34.02
C VAL A 238 -2.68 10.92 -35.02
N THR A 239 -3.41 11.92 -34.54
CA THR A 239 -4.03 12.96 -35.39
C THR A 239 -3.13 14.15 -35.63
N GLU A 240 -2.16 14.39 -34.75
CA GLU A 240 -1.20 15.47 -34.83
C GLU A 240 0.08 15.03 -34.09
N GLY A 241 1.25 15.38 -34.57
CA GLY A 241 2.54 15.03 -33.94
C GLY A 241 2.58 15.39 -32.46
N CYS A 242 2.96 14.44 -31.62
CA CYS A 242 2.84 14.57 -30.16
C CYS A 242 4.01 13.96 -29.39
N ASN A 243 4.17 14.41 -28.15
CA ASN A 243 5.12 13.83 -27.22
C ASN A 243 4.56 12.58 -26.56
N VAL A 244 5.39 11.56 -26.42
CA VAL A 244 5.17 10.41 -25.53
C VAL A 244 5.87 10.69 -24.22
N ARG A 245 5.15 10.41 -23.12
CA ARG A 245 5.60 10.75 -21.76
C ARG A 245 5.69 9.50 -20.89
N SER A 246 6.53 9.53 -19.86
CA SER A 246 6.64 8.44 -18.89
C SER A 246 5.52 8.46 -17.85
N GLU A 247 4.81 9.58 -17.70
CA GLU A 247 3.74 9.79 -16.74
C GLU A 247 2.55 10.49 -17.41
N ALA A 248 1.34 10.32 -16.86
CA ALA A 248 0.09 10.88 -17.37
C ALA A 248 -0.06 12.36 -16.98
N ASP A 249 0.91 13.19 -17.31
CA ASP A 249 0.89 14.63 -17.04
C ASP A 249 1.52 15.45 -18.18
N GLY A 250 1.38 16.78 -18.13
CA GLY A 250 1.83 17.71 -19.17
C GLY A 250 3.22 18.32 -18.93
N TYR A 251 4.04 17.82 -18.00
CA TYR A 251 5.34 18.39 -17.70
C TYR A 251 6.40 17.98 -18.73
N ASP A 252 7.35 18.90 -19.03
CA ASP A 252 8.35 18.66 -20.07
C ASP A 252 9.49 17.74 -19.65
N ASP A 253 9.65 17.49 -18.37
CA ASP A 253 10.72 16.67 -17.79
C ASP A 253 10.44 15.15 -17.86
N ASN A 254 9.21 14.76 -18.23
CA ASN A 254 8.80 13.37 -18.39
C ASN A 254 8.68 12.91 -19.87
N ILE A 255 9.12 13.70 -20.84
CA ILE A 255 9.08 13.34 -22.27
C ILE A 255 10.11 12.24 -22.54
N ILE A 256 9.64 11.07 -23.04
CA ILE A 256 10.47 9.92 -23.39
C ILE A 256 10.62 9.72 -24.89
N GLY A 257 9.81 10.43 -25.71
CA GLY A 257 9.87 10.37 -27.16
C GLY A 257 8.77 11.14 -27.82
N GLY A 258 8.49 10.86 -29.09
CA GLY A 258 7.45 11.50 -29.88
C GLY A 258 6.89 10.57 -30.93
N LEU A 259 5.67 10.90 -31.40
CA LEU A 259 4.95 10.24 -32.49
C LEU A 259 4.58 11.27 -33.54
N ASP A 260 4.58 10.84 -34.78
CA ASP A 260 4.17 11.68 -35.93
C ASP A 260 2.68 11.46 -36.27
N GLU A 261 2.07 12.46 -36.94
CA GLU A 261 0.70 12.33 -37.46
C GLU A 261 0.58 11.09 -38.36
N GLY A 262 -0.41 10.24 -38.10
CA GLY A 262 -0.65 9.01 -38.82
C GLY A 262 -0.01 7.77 -38.20
N ASP A 263 0.83 7.91 -37.17
CA ASP A 263 1.34 6.75 -36.44
C ASP A 263 0.18 5.99 -35.79
N VAL A 264 0.29 4.66 -35.82
CA VAL A 264 -0.69 3.77 -35.20
C VAL A 264 -0.06 3.21 -33.93
N VAL A 265 -0.71 3.44 -32.80
CA VAL A 265 -0.26 3.00 -31.49
C VAL A 265 -1.18 1.93 -30.92
N GLN A 266 -0.61 0.98 -30.22
CA GLN A 266 -1.39 -0.01 -29.47
C GLN A 266 -1.78 0.59 -28.13
N VAL A 267 -3.09 0.64 -27.87
CA VAL A 267 -3.65 1.14 -26.60
C VAL A 267 -3.51 0.06 -25.54
N LEU A 268 -2.85 0.39 -24.44
CA LEU A 268 -2.71 -0.47 -23.26
C LEU A 268 -3.75 -0.11 -22.19
N GLY A 269 -4.20 1.16 -22.15
CA GLY A 269 -5.16 1.64 -21.16
C GLY A 269 -5.43 3.14 -21.30
N GLN A 270 -6.14 3.70 -20.31
CA GLN A 270 -6.39 5.14 -20.23
C GLN A 270 -6.31 5.60 -18.77
N GLU A 271 -5.61 6.72 -18.55
CA GLU A 271 -5.51 7.38 -17.27
C GLU A 271 -5.93 8.85 -17.39
N GLY A 272 -7.14 9.17 -16.92
CA GLY A 272 -7.74 10.49 -17.10
C GLY A 272 -7.85 10.87 -18.58
N ASP A 273 -7.21 11.97 -18.95
CA ASP A 273 -7.15 12.46 -20.35
C ASP A 273 -5.94 11.88 -21.12
N TRP A 274 -5.24 10.88 -20.57
CA TRP A 274 -4.05 10.28 -21.16
C TRP A 274 -4.31 8.84 -21.58
N ILE A 275 -3.89 8.48 -22.80
CA ILE A 275 -3.92 7.09 -23.28
C ILE A 275 -2.56 6.46 -23.02
N GLN A 276 -2.59 5.31 -22.37
CA GLN A 276 -1.43 4.43 -22.23
C GLN A 276 -1.18 3.69 -23.54
N ILE A 277 0.06 3.70 -23.99
CA ILE A 277 0.47 3.03 -25.23
C ILE A 277 1.75 2.22 -24.98
N GLU A 278 1.99 1.23 -25.83
CA GLU A 278 3.33 0.64 -25.94
C GLU A 278 4.22 1.54 -26.79
N TYR A 279 5.37 1.96 -26.25
CA TYR A 279 6.35 2.80 -26.92
C TYR A 279 7.76 2.29 -26.64
N ASP A 280 8.48 1.83 -27.68
CA ASP A 280 9.86 1.31 -27.59
C ASP A 280 10.05 0.26 -26.48
N GLY A 281 9.06 -0.63 -26.28
CA GLY A 281 9.12 -1.72 -25.30
C GLY A 281 8.89 -1.28 -23.85
N GLN A 282 8.36 -0.08 -23.64
CA GLN A 282 7.95 0.45 -22.34
C GLN A 282 6.58 1.11 -22.44
N THR A 283 5.95 1.37 -21.30
CA THR A 283 4.70 2.11 -21.25
C THR A 283 4.95 3.60 -21.45
N GLY A 284 4.23 4.20 -22.39
CA GLY A 284 4.20 5.64 -22.61
C GLY A 284 2.79 6.21 -22.48
N TYR A 285 2.67 7.52 -22.35
CA TYR A 285 1.40 8.26 -22.26
C TYR A 285 1.29 9.31 -23.33
N VAL A 286 0.14 9.35 -24.00
CA VAL A 286 -0.20 10.35 -25.02
C VAL A 286 -1.55 10.98 -24.66
N TYR A 287 -1.67 12.29 -24.83
CA TYR A 287 -2.92 12.99 -24.56
C TYR A 287 -4.04 12.49 -25.49
N SER A 288 -5.19 12.09 -24.93
CA SER A 288 -6.27 11.43 -25.65
C SER A 288 -6.84 12.25 -26.80
N GLY A 289 -6.82 13.60 -26.68
CA GLY A 289 -7.26 14.52 -27.74
C GLY A 289 -6.41 14.50 -29.01
N LEU A 290 -5.26 13.81 -29.00
CA LEU A 290 -4.33 13.67 -30.14
C LEU A 290 -4.41 12.28 -30.80
N LEU A 291 -5.36 11.46 -30.39
CA LEU A 291 -5.60 10.09 -30.86
C LEU A 291 -7.05 9.90 -31.33
N GLN A 292 -7.26 9.07 -32.34
CA GLN A 292 -8.59 8.71 -32.85
C GLN A 292 -8.71 7.22 -33.18
#